data_04f4c5c7a914e360179b372f95613e3a
#
_entry.id   04f4c5c7a914e360179b372f95613e3a
#
_cell.length_a   1.000
_cell.length_b   1.000
_cell.length_c   1.000
_cell.angle_alpha   90.00
_cell.angle_beta   90.00
_cell.angle_gamma   90.00
#
_symmetry.space_group_name_H-M   'P 1'
#
loop_
_entity.id
_entity.type
_entity.pdbx_description
1 polymer ?
#
loop_
_entity_poly.entity_id
_entity_poly.type
_entity_poly.pdbx_seq_one_letter_code
_entity_poly.pdbx_strand_id
1 'polypeptide(L)'
;MSDKLPPSIFPARFQILSGSMLKLLACIAMLIDHTGAIILSHYPPALTELFYINGKGITFYRIVRDIGRCAFPIFCFLIVEGFLHTHDRRKYGRNLMLFALISEIPWNFMFANTWHYADKQNVFFTLFLGYLAFCALEYFWETPWMQLFSLLALLGISILLHADYGWRGFIFLVMMYLLRNEKVSQAIVGSCWLSYEWKACFAFISINMYNGKRGFIRGKAAKYFFYLFYPVHITILVIIRNLFFL
;
A
#
# COMPACT_ATOMS: atom_id res chain seq x y z
N MET A 1 -17.24 -16.58 16.27
CA MET A 1 -15.85 -16.09 16.19
C MET A 1 -15.59 -15.21 17.40
N SER A 2 -14.52 -15.45 18.15
CA SER A 2 -14.18 -14.71 19.38
C SER A 2 -13.95 -13.23 19.04
N ASP A 3 -14.65 -12.32 19.74
CA ASP A 3 -14.49 -10.86 19.64
C ASP A 3 -13.13 -10.33 20.16
N LYS A 4 -12.21 -11.24 20.46
CA LYS A 4 -10.89 -10.85 20.95
C LYS A 4 -9.98 -10.48 19.76
N LEU A 5 -9.44 -9.27 19.80
CA LEU A 5 -8.39 -8.86 18.86
C LEU A 5 -7.20 -9.84 18.92
N PRO A 6 -6.57 -10.12 17.77
CA PRO A 6 -5.37 -10.94 17.75
C PRO A 6 -4.26 -10.30 18.63
N PRO A 7 -3.40 -11.14 19.25
CA PRO A 7 -2.31 -10.66 20.08
C PRO A 7 -1.45 -9.65 19.32
N SER A 8 -1.12 -8.55 19.98
CA SER A 8 -0.36 -7.43 19.44
C SER A 8 0.93 -7.23 20.24
N ILE A 9 1.94 -6.60 19.64
CA ILE A 9 3.17 -6.17 20.30
C ILE A 9 2.85 -5.21 21.45
N PHE A 10 1.81 -4.37 21.28
CA PHE A 10 1.41 -3.39 22.29
C PHE A 10 0.26 -3.88 23.17
N PRO A 11 0.30 -3.57 24.47
CA PRO A 11 -0.85 -3.76 25.37
C PRO A 11 -2.11 -3.04 24.85
N ALA A 12 -3.29 -3.54 25.22
CA ALA A 12 -4.57 -3.01 24.74
C ALA A 12 -4.74 -1.49 24.94
N ARG A 13 -4.17 -0.92 26.03
CA ARG A 13 -4.17 0.54 26.28
C ARG A 13 -3.52 1.39 25.19
N PHE A 14 -2.58 0.82 24.43
CA PHE A 14 -1.92 1.51 23.31
C PHE A 14 -2.55 1.19 21.94
N GLN A 15 -3.54 0.32 21.88
CA GLN A 15 -4.28 0.04 20.65
C GLN A 15 -5.35 1.11 20.44
N ILE A 16 -4.92 2.31 20.09
CA ILE A 16 -5.75 3.52 19.98
C ILE A 16 -6.17 3.86 18.55
N LEU A 17 -5.49 3.30 17.55
CA LEU A 17 -5.73 3.64 16.15
C LEU A 17 -6.92 2.85 15.59
N SER A 18 -7.89 3.56 15.03
CA SER A 18 -8.97 2.96 14.26
C SER A 18 -8.57 2.76 12.79
N GLY A 19 -9.32 1.95 12.04
CA GLY A 19 -9.12 1.78 10.60
C GLY A 19 -9.21 3.10 9.82
N SER A 20 -10.03 4.06 10.30
CA SER A 20 -10.09 5.41 9.73
C SER A 20 -8.80 6.19 9.94
N MET A 21 -8.21 6.10 11.14
CA MET A 21 -6.94 6.76 11.46
C MET A 21 -5.79 6.16 10.64
N LEU A 22 -5.73 4.83 10.53
CA LEU A 22 -4.74 4.15 9.69
C LEU A 22 -4.84 4.57 8.22
N LYS A 23 -6.07 4.72 7.68
CA LYS A 23 -6.27 5.23 6.32
C LYS A 23 -5.71 6.63 6.14
N LEU A 24 -5.98 7.53 7.08
CA LEU A 24 -5.45 8.90 7.02
C LEU A 24 -3.93 8.90 7.10
N LEU A 25 -3.33 8.14 8.02
CA LEU A 25 -1.88 8.01 8.14
C LEU A 25 -1.26 7.50 6.83
N ALA A 26 -1.85 6.46 6.23
CA ALA A 26 -1.38 5.92 4.96
C ALA A 26 -1.51 6.94 3.80
N CYS A 27 -2.63 7.69 3.73
CA CYS A 27 -2.83 8.73 2.72
C CYS A 27 -1.83 9.88 2.90
N ILE A 28 -1.56 10.32 4.13
CA ILE A 28 -0.57 11.37 4.41
C ILE A 28 0.83 10.90 4.02
N ALA A 29 1.23 9.70 4.45
CA ALA A 29 2.52 9.12 4.08
C ALA A 29 2.67 8.98 2.55
N MET A 30 1.61 8.55 1.85
CA MET A 30 1.59 8.43 0.40
C MET A 30 1.69 9.80 -0.30
N LEU A 31 1.00 10.83 0.21
CA LEU A 31 1.11 12.19 -0.32
C LEU A 31 2.54 12.73 -0.16
N ILE A 32 3.16 12.51 1.00
CA ILE A 32 4.55 12.86 1.27
C ILE A 32 5.48 12.15 0.28
N ASP A 33 5.32 10.84 0.07
CA ASP A 33 6.09 10.04 -0.88
C ASP A 33 6.00 10.58 -2.30
N HIS A 34 4.78 10.79 -2.79
CA HIS A 34 4.55 11.26 -4.15
C HIS A 34 4.99 12.71 -4.36
N THR A 35 4.88 13.56 -3.33
CA THR A 35 5.48 14.91 -3.37
C THR A 35 6.99 14.82 -3.54
N GLY A 36 7.66 13.93 -2.80
CA GLY A 36 9.06 13.62 -3.00
C GLY A 36 9.35 13.16 -4.43
N ALA A 37 8.62 12.14 -4.90
CA ALA A 37 8.85 11.52 -6.19
C ALA A 37 8.59 12.44 -7.39
N ILE A 38 7.57 13.29 -7.31
CA ILE A 38 7.09 14.10 -8.45
C ILE A 38 7.68 15.52 -8.44
N ILE A 39 7.75 16.15 -7.27
CA ILE A 39 8.18 17.55 -7.14
C ILE A 39 9.64 17.66 -6.73
N LEU A 40 10.01 17.05 -5.58
CA LEU A 40 11.35 17.25 -5.02
C LEU A 40 12.46 16.61 -5.86
N SER A 41 12.14 15.60 -6.66
CA SER A 41 13.07 15.01 -7.64
C SER A 41 13.49 15.99 -8.74
N HIS A 42 12.71 17.05 -8.97
CA HIS A 42 12.96 18.12 -9.96
C HIS A 42 13.39 19.45 -9.29
N TYR A 43 13.57 19.47 -7.98
CA TYR A 43 13.94 20.66 -7.21
C TYR A 43 15.38 20.51 -6.66
N PRO A 44 16.41 21.10 -7.33
CA PRO A 44 17.81 20.92 -6.97
C PRO A 44 18.15 21.14 -5.49
N PRO A 45 17.60 22.16 -4.78
CA PRO A 45 17.89 22.33 -3.36
C PRO A 45 17.47 21.16 -2.47
N ALA A 46 16.41 20.38 -2.86
CA ALA A 46 16.00 19.20 -2.11
C ALA A 46 16.92 17.99 -2.33
N LEU A 47 17.73 18.02 -3.37
CA LEU A 47 18.70 16.98 -3.73
C LEU A 47 20.09 17.22 -3.14
N THR A 48 20.33 18.41 -2.55
CA THR A 48 21.59 18.70 -1.85
C THR A 48 21.70 17.91 -0.57
N GLU A 49 22.92 17.48 -0.25
CA GLU A 49 23.21 16.72 0.96
C GLU A 49 23.15 17.63 2.18
N LEU A 50 22.30 17.28 3.15
CA LEU A 50 22.11 18.02 4.40
C LEU A 50 23.13 17.57 5.46
N PHE A 51 23.38 16.27 5.54
CA PHE A 51 24.32 15.64 6.47
C PHE A 51 24.69 14.23 6.00
N TYR A 52 25.70 13.64 6.62
CA TYR A 52 26.17 12.30 6.29
C TYR A 52 25.87 11.31 7.42
N ILE A 53 25.38 10.10 7.05
CA ILE A 53 25.25 8.95 7.96
C ILE A 53 26.01 7.78 7.33
N ASN A 54 27.00 7.25 8.04
CA ASN A 54 27.85 6.13 7.56
C ASN A 54 28.41 6.37 6.14
N GLY A 55 28.88 7.59 5.87
CA GLY A 55 29.46 7.97 4.57
C GLY A 55 28.44 8.17 3.43
N LYS A 56 27.14 8.06 3.69
CA LYS A 56 26.07 8.32 2.73
C LYS A 56 25.44 9.68 2.97
N GLY A 57 25.46 10.55 1.99
CA GLY A 57 24.77 11.84 2.02
C GLY A 57 23.26 11.65 2.14
N ILE A 58 22.65 12.36 3.07
CA ILE A 58 21.21 12.37 3.30
C ILE A 58 20.66 13.69 2.78
N THR A 59 19.75 13.60 1.83
CA THR A 59 19.06 14.74 1.21
C THR A 59 17.65 14.88 1.78
N PHE A 60 17.05 16.07 1.67
CA PHE A 60 15.66 16.28 2.05
C PHE A 60 14.72 15.38 1.23
N TYR A 61 14.98 15.25 -0.08
CA TYR A 61 14.29 14.30 -0.95
C TYR A 61 14.25 12.88 -0.35
N ARG A 62 15.41 12.38 0.10
CA ARG A 62 15.50 11.03 0.67
C ARG A 62 14.69 10.88 1.94
N ILE A 63 14.72 11.87 2.85
CA ILE A 63 13.94 11.84 4.09
C ILE A 63 12.44 11.73 3.78
N VAL A 64 11.95 12.55 2.86
CA VAL A 64 10.55 12.57 2.43
C VAL A 64 10.14 11.21 1.84
N ARG A 65 10.97 10.64 0.96
CA ARG A 65 10.74 9.31 0.38
C ARG A 65 10.73 8.20 1.43
N ASP A 66 11.62 8.27 2.41
CA ASP A 66 11.74 7.29 3.49
C ASP A 66 10.48 7.27 4.39
N ILE A 67 9.91 8.43 4.73
CA ILE A 67 8.64 8.54 5.46
C ILE A 67 7.52 7.89 4.65
N GLY A 68 7.49 8.15 3.36
CA GLY A 68 6.47 7.63 2.45
C GLY A 68 6.42 6.10 2.36
N ARG A 69 7.54 5.41 2.59
CA ARG A 69 7.62 3.94 2.52
C ARG A 69 6.68 3.22 3.50
N CYS A 70 6.25 3.88 4.57
CA CYS A 70 5.28 3.33 5.50
C CYS A 70 3.86 3.20 4.91
N ALA A 71 3.54 3.91 3.83
CA ALA A 71 2.19 3.89 3.24
C ALA A 71 1.79 2.50 2.75
N PHE A 72 2.66 1.83 1.99
CA PHE A 72 2.35 0.56 1.36
C PHE A 72 1.98 -0.55 2.35
N PRO A 73 2.76 -0.85 3.40
CA PRO A 73 2.39 -1.88 4.38
C PRO A 73 1.07 -1.57 5.10
N ILE A 74 0.79 -0.29 5.40
CA ILE A 74 -0.48 0.10 6.02
C ILE A 74 -1.64 -0.14 5.05
N PHE A 75 -1.51 0.20 3.76
CA PHE A 75 -2.53 -0.11 2.77
C PHE A 75 -2.72 -1.60 2.58
N CYS A 76 -1.66 -2.41 2.56
CA CYS A 76 -1.75 -3.86 2.50
C CYS A 76 -2.55 -4.43 3.69
N PHE A 77 -2.28 -3.94 4.90
CA PHE A 77 -3.07 -4.29 6.08
C PHE A 77 -4.54 -3.89 5.91
N LEU A 78 -4.82 -2.67 5.46
CA LEU A 78 -6.17 -2.16 5.25
C LEU A 78 -6.95 -2.90 4.14
N ILE A 79 -6.25 -3.42 3.12
CA ILE A 79 -6.88 -4.26 2.08
C ILE A 79 -7.31 -5.60 2.67
N VAL A 80 -6.48 -6.21 3.50
CA VAL A 80 -6.84 -7.45 4.23
C VAL A 80 -8.05 -7.20 5.14
N GLU A 81 -8.01 -6.17 5.98
CA GLU A 81 -9.13 -5.77 6.84
C GLU A 81 -10.41 -5.47 6.02
N GLY A 82 -10.26 -4.76 4.91
CA GLY A 82 -11.35 -4.48 3.98
C GLY A 82 -11.96 -5.73 3.38
N PHE A 83 -11.17 -6.70 3.00
CA PHE A 83 -11.61 -7.99 2.47
C PHE A 83 -12.38 -8.81 3.52
N LEU A 84 -11.88 -8.86 4.75
CA LEU A 84 -12.50 -9.62 5.85
C LEU A 84 -13.83 -9.03 6.29
N HIS A 85 -13.98 -7.69 6.25
CA HIS A 85 -15.16 -6.99 6.77
C HIS A 85 -16.12 -6.49 5.68
N THR A 86 -15.83 -6.75 4.39
CA THR A 86 -16.76 -6.35 3.32
C THR A 86 -17.94 -7.31 3.19
N HIS A 87 -19.15 -6.76 3.09
CA HIS A 87 -20.35 -7.55 2.83
C HIS A 87 -20.40 -8.02 1.36
N ASP A 88 -19.91 -7.21 0.43
CA ASP A 88 -19.95 -7.49 -1.01
C ASP A 88 -18.50 -7.52 -1.57
N ARG A 89 -17.93 -8.72 -1.62
CA ARG A 89 -16.57 -8.97 -2.12
C ARG A 89 -16.45 -8.66 -3.61
N ARG A 90 -17.48 -8.99 -4.41
CA ARG A 90 -17.46 -8.71 -5.86
C ARG A 90 -17.37 -7.22 -6.13
N LYS A 91 -18.15 -6.42 -5.40
CA LYS A 91 -18.10 -4.97 -5.49
C LYS A 91 -16.76 -4.40 -4.99
N TYR A 92 -16.17 -5.03 -3.98
CA TYR A 92 -14.85 -4.64 -3.48
C TYR A 92 -13.77 -4.84 -4.53
N GLY A 93 -13.68 -6.03 -5.14
CA GLY A 93 -12.74 -6.32 -6.23
C GLY A 93 -12.97 -5.46 -7.47
N ARG A 94 -14.25 -5.28 -7.89
CA ARG A 94 -14.60 -4.40 -9.01
C ARG A 94 -14.11 -2.96 -8.79
N ASN A 95 -14.24 -2.43 -7.56
CA ASN A 95 -13.74 -1.09 -7.26
C ASN A 95 -12.21 -1.04 -7.33
N LEU A 96 -11.48 -2.03 -6.81
CA LEU A 96 -10.01 -2.08 -6.91
C LEU A 96 -9.56 -2.06 -8.38
N MET A 97 -10.18 -2.88 -9.23
CA MET A 97 -9.88 -2.92 -10.66
C MET A 97 -10.24 -1.62 -11.37
N LEU A 98 -11.42 -1.05 -11.08
CA LEU A 98 -11.85 0.23 -11.67
C LEU A 98 -10.86 1.36 -11.34
N PHE A 99 -10.41 1.45 -10.08
CA PHE A 99 -9.45 2.46 -9.67
C PHE A 99 -8.03 2.15 -10.13
N ALA A 100 -7.66 0.89 -10.39
CA ALA A 100 -6.44 0.55 -11.08
C ALA A 100 -6.43 1.18 -12.49
N LEU A 101 -7.52 1.01 -13.26
CA LEU A 101 -7.63 1.57 -14.61
C LEU A 101 -7.67 3.11 -14.62
N ILE A 102 -8.45 3.73 -13.70
CA ILE A 102 -8.53 5.20 -13.61
C ILE A 102 -7.17 5.80 -13.23
N SER A 103 -6.44 5.15 -12.33
CA SER A 103 -5.17 5.65 -11.82
C SER A 103 -4.01 5.48 -12.80
N GLU A 104 -4.20 4.70 -13.86
CA GLU A 104 -3.15 4.42 -14.84
C GLU A 104 -2.73 5.69 -15.60
N ILE A 105 -3.69 6.55 -15.96
CA ILE A 105 -3.40 7.80 -16.66
C ILE A 105 -2.48 8.71 -15.83
N PRO A 106 -2.83 9.16 -14.62
CA PRO A 106 -1.95 10.00 -13.83
C PRO A 106 -0.61 9.32 -13.47
N TRP A 107 -0.61 8.00 -13.32
CA TRP A 107 0.60 7.23 -13.08
C TRP A 107 1.57 7.26 -14.26
N ASN A 108 1.08 7.08 -15.49
CA ASN A 108 1.87 7.18 -16.71
C ASN A 108 2.48 8.57 -16.88
N PHE A 109 1.70 9.63 -16.59
CA PHE A 109 2.20 11.01 -16.60
C PHE A 109 3.23 11.27 -15.49
N MET A 110 3.11 10.62 -14.34
CA MET A 110 4.11 10.72 -13.27
C MET A 110 5.49 10.22 -13.72
N PHE A 111 5.55 9.07 -14.40
CA PHE A 111 6.82 8.42 -14.74
C PHE A 111 7.39 8.84 -16.10
N ALA A 112 6.56 8.94 -17.13
CA ALA A 112 7.01 9.10 -18.51
C ALA A 112 6.43 10.34 -19.21
N ASN A 113 5.57 11.11 -18.54
CA ASN A 113 4.84 12.24 -19.11
C ASN A 113 4.11 11.89 -20.43
N THR A 114 3.59 10.66 -20.52
CA THR A 114 2.88 10.09 -21.67
C THR A 114 1.55 9.46 -21.23
N TRP A 115 0.67 9.20 -22.20
CA TRP A 115 -0.60 8.51 -21.95
C TRP A 115 -0.43 7.02 -21.62
N HIS A 116 0.64 6.42 -22.09
CA HIS A 116 0.92 4.99 -21.92
C HIS A 116 2.38 4.77 -21.53
N TYR A 117 2.60 4.03 -20.43
CA TYR A 117 3.90 3.62 -19.94
C TYR A 117 3.85 2.15 -19.54
N ALA A 118 4.39 1.27 -20.40
CA ALA A 118 4.26 -0.18 -20.25
C ALA A 118 5.14 -0.77 -19.13
N ASP A 119 6.23 -0.09 -18.75
CA ASP A 119 7.28 -0.66 -17.90
C ASP A 119 6.87 -0.77 -16.42
N LYS A 120 5.85 -0.01 -15.99
CA LYS A 120 5.41 -0.05 -14.60
C LYS A 120 3.95 0.38 -14.45
N GLN A 121 3.11 -0.51 -13.93
CA GLN A 121 1.71 -0.24 -13.64
C GLN A 121 1.51 0.22 -12.20
N ASN A 122 0.43 0.95 -11.92
CA ASN A 122 0.17 1.52 -10.60
C ASN A 122 -0.14 0.46 -9.51
N VAL A 123 -0.03 0.87 -8.24
CA VAL A 123 -0.16 0.00 -7.08
C VAL A 123 -1.53 -0.68 -6.94
N PHE A 124 -2.61 -0.13 -7.50
CA PHE A 124 -3.92 -0.77 -7.42
C PHE A 124 -3.96 -2.12 -8.15
N PHE A 125 -3.14 -2.33 -9.18
CA PHE A 125 -2.99 -3.66 -9.80
C PHE A 125 -2.41 -4.67 -8.81
N THR A 126 -1.38 -4.29 -8.05
CA THR A 126 -0.83 -5.15 -6.97
C THR A 126 -1.90 -5.47 -5.93
N LEU A 127 -2.66 -4.45 -5.47
CA LEU A 127 -3.72 -4.63 -4.49
C LEU A 127 -4.87 -5.50 -5.02
N PHE A 128 -5.22 -5.38 -6.30
CA PHE A 128 -6.23 -6.19 -6.95
C PHE A 128 -5.80 -7.65 -7.09
N LEU A 129 -4.55 -7.91 -7.49
CA LEU A 129 -3.99 -9.27 -7.54
C LEU A 129 -3.96 -9.92 -6.16
N GLY A 130 -3.58 -9.15 -5.12
CA GLY A 130 -3.68 -9.61 -3.73
C GLY A 130 -5.11 -9.95 -3.32
N TYR A 131 -6.08 -9.12 -3.69
CA TYR A 131 -7.50 -9.43 -3.47
C TYR A 131 -7.92 -10.75 -4.16
N LEU A 132 -7.49 -10.99 -5.40
CA LEU A 132 -7.75 -12.25 -6.11
C LEU A 132 -7.10 -13.45 -5.41
N ALA A 133 -5.88 -13.27 -4.87
CA ALA A 133 -5.21 -14.30 -4.08
C ALA A 133 -6.01 -14.65 -2.82
N PHE A 134 -6.58 -13.66 -2.11
CA PHE A 134 -7.44 -13.92 -0.95
C PHE A 134 -8.71 -14.69 -1.33
N CYS A 135 -9.34 -14.33 -2.45
CA CYS A 135 -10.48 -15.06 -2.98
C CYS A 135 -10.11 -16.52 -3.30
N ALA A 136 -8.97 -16.75 -3.95
CA ALA A 136 -8.51 -18.10 -4.30
C ALA A 136 -8.20 -18.95 -3.06
N LEU A 137 -7.54 -18.36 -2.06
CA LEU A 137 -7.23 -19.03 -0.79
C LEU A 137 -8.49 -19.47 -0.04
N GLU A 138 -9.57 -18.65 -0.07
CA GLU A 138 -10.82 -19.03 0.56
C GLU A 138 -11.66 -20.00 -0.29
N TYR A 139 -11.67 -19.82 -1.62
CA TYR A 139 -12.46 -20.66 -2.50
C TYR A 139 -11.92 -22.09 -2.55
N PHE A 140 -10.60 -22.26 -2.59
CA PHE A 140 -9.92 -23.55 -2.68
C PHE A 140 -9.42 -24.05 -1.30
N TRP A 141 -10.08 -23.70 -0.21
CA TRP A 141 -9.58 -24.01 1.14
C TRP A 141 -9.39 -25.53 1.39
N GLU A 142 -10.21 -26.39 0.75
CA GLU A 142 -10.11 -27.86 0.84
C GLU A 142 -9.09 -28.47 -0.13
N THR A 143 -8.56 -27.69 -1.07
CA THR A 143 -7.68 -28.17 -2.14
C THR A 143 -6.37 -27.37 -2.18
N PRO A 144 -5.38 -27.69 -1.30
CA PRO A 144 -4.14 -26.91 -1.17
C PRO A 144 -3.33 -26.76 -2.47
N TRP A 145 -3.35 -27.76 -3.33
CA TRP A 145 -2.66 -27.71 -4.62
C TRP A 145 -3.29 -26.68 -5.57
N MET A 146 -4.63 -26.50 -5.53
CA MET A 146 -5.32 -25.46 -6.30
C MET A 146 -5.03 -24.06 -5.75
N GLN A 147 -4.91 -23.93 -4.43
CA GLN A 147 -4.44 -22.68 -3.81
C GLN A 147 -3.05 -22.32 -4.34
N LEU A 148 -2.09 -23.27 -4.26
CA LEU A 148 -0.72 -23.07 -4.73
C LEU A 148 -0.69 -22.71 -6.22
N PHE A 149 -1.41 -23.45 -7.06
CA PHE A 149 -1.48 -23.17 -8.49
C PHE A 149 -2.03 -21.78 -8.78
N SER A 150 -3.12 -21.37 -8.11
CA SER A 150 -3.71 -20.04 -8.24
C SER A 150 -2.75 -18.95 -7.80
N LEU A 151 -2.04 -19.12 -6.69
CA LEU A 151 -1.04 -18.16 -6.21
C LEU A 151 0.13 -18.03 -7.18
N LEU A 152 0.63 -19.13 -7.74
CA LEU A 152 1.71 -19.11 -8.74
C LEU A 152 1.27 -18.44 -10.04
N ALA A 153 0.04 -18.67 -10.50
CA ALA A 153 -0.52 -18.03 -11.67
C ALA A 153 -0.65 -16.50 -11.45
N LEU A 154 -1.19 -16.07 -10.30
CA LEU A 154 -1.31 -14.64 -9.96
C LEU A 154 0.06 -13.98 -9.75
N LEU A 155 1.03 -14.69 -9.19
CA LEU A 155 2.43 -14.23 -9.09
C LEU A 155 3.02 -14.00 -10.49
N GLY A 156 2.83 -14.96 -11.42
CA GLY A 156 3.25 -14.82 -12.81
C GLY A 156 2.61 -13.60 -13.47
N ILE A 157 1.31 -13.39 -13.27
CA ILE A 157 0.60 -12.18 -13.77
C ILE A 157 1.20 -10.91 -13.15
N SER A 158 1.53 -10.89 -11.85
CA SER A 158 2.15 -9.74 -11.20
C SER A 158 3.50 -9.36 -11.81
N ILE A 159 4.30 -10.35 -12.20
CA ILE A 159 5.57 -10.15 -12.89
C ILE A 159 5.35 -9.61 -14.29
N LEU A 160 4.46 -10.22 -15.08
CA LEU A 160 4.19 -9.84 -16.45
C LEU A 160 3.57 -8.44 -16.60
N LEU A 161 2.72 -8.05 -15.64
CA LEU A 161 2.11 -6.71 -15.61
C LEU A 161 3.08 -5.62 -15.14
N HIS A 162 4.27 -5.96 -14.64
CA HIS A 162 5.18 -4.99 -14.02
C HIS A 162 4.47 -4.10 -12.97
N ALA A 163 3.52 -4.69 -12.20
CA ALA A 163 2.76 -3.97 -11.19
C ALA A 163 3.70 -3.32 -10.16
N ASP A 164 3.33 -2.15 -9.62
CA ASP A 164 4.13 -1.46 -8.60
C ASP A 164 4.35 -2.38 -7.39
N TYR A 165 5.55 -2.37 -6.81
CA TYR A 165 6.07 -3.37 -5.87
C TYR A 165 6.23 -4.79 -6.46
N GLY A 166 5.75 -5.08 -7.69
CA GLY A 166 5.94 -6.33 -8.42
C GLY A 166 5.58 -7.58 -7.60
N TRP A 167 6.30 -8.66 -7.86
CA TRP A 167 6.15 -9.93 -7.16
C TRP A 167 6.38 -9.83 -5.65
N ARG A 168 7.26 -8.91 -5.20
CA ARG A 168 7.52 -8.69 -3.77
C ARG A 168 6.29 -8.13 -3.04
N GLY A 169 5.60 -7.17 -3.65
CA GLY A 169 4.37 -6.62 -3.10
C GLY A 169 3.22 -7.63 -3.09
N PHE A 170 3.11 -8.46 -4.13
CA PHE A 170 2.13 -9.54 -4.18
C PHE A 170 2.35 -10.55 -3.05
N ILE A 171 3.57 -11.06 -2.89
CA ILE A 171 3.92 -12.00 -1.80
C ILE A 171 3.67 -11.35 -0.43
N PHE A 172 4.05 -10.08 -0.27
CA PHE A 172 3.80 -9.36 0.97
C PHE A 172 2.31 -9.31 1.32
N LEU A 173 1.43 -9.03 0.35
CA LEU A 173 -0.03 -9.05 0.55
C LEU A 173 -0.53 -10.42 0.96
N VAL A 174 -0.07 -11.49 0.30
CA VAL A 174 -0.43 -12.87 0.67
C VAL A 174 0.03 -13.19 2.09
N MET A 175 1.24 -12.83 2.48
CA MET A 175 1.75 -13.01 3.85
C MET A 175 0.91 -12.24 4.87
N MET A 176 0.57 -10.98 4.59
CA MET A 176 -0.30 -10.15 5.45
C MET A 176 -1.66 -10.81 5.67
N TYR A 177 -2.21 -11.45 4.64
CA TYR A 177 -3.48 -12.19 4.75
C TYR A 177 -3.34 -13.49 5.53
N LEU A 178 -2.32 -14.29 5.26
CA LEU A 178 -2.10 -15.57 5.95
C LEU A 178 -1.83 -15.37 7.46
N LEU A 179 -1.10 -14.33 7.82
CA LEU A 179 -0.75 -13.98 9.21
C LEU A 179 -1.76 -13.02 9.88
N ARG A 180 -2.94 -12.80 9.29
CA ARG A 180 -3.92 -11.82 9.77
C ARG A 180 -4.38 -12.00 11.21
N ASN A 181 -4.34 -13.22 11.72
CA ASN A 181 -4.75 -13.54 13.09
C ASN A 181 -3.61 -13.40 14.12
N GLU A 182 -2.39 -13.11 13.68
CA GLU A 182 -1.20 -13.05 14.53
C GLU A 182 -0.37 -11.79 14.20
N LYS A 183 -0.74 -10.65 14.77
CA LYS A 183 -0.09 -9.35 14.48
C LYS A 183 1.41 -9.35 14.80
N VAL A 184 1.85 -10.12 15.81
CA VAL A 184 3.27 -10.22 16.16
C VAL A 184 4.05 -10.93 15.05
N SER A 185 3.58 -12.12 14.64
CA SER A 185 4.17 -12.87 13.52
C SER A 185 4.13 -12.06 12.23
N GLN A 186 3.02 -11.37 11.97
CA GLN A 186 2.85 -10.47 10.83
C GLN A 186 3.90 -9.35 10.83
N ALA A 187 4.18 -8.75 11.98
CA ALA A 187 5.19 -7.70 12.10
C ALA A 187 6.61 -8.24 11.91
N ILE A 188 6.94 -9.39 12.51
CA ILE A 188 8.28 -10.00 12.39
C ILE A 188 8.54 -10.42 10.93
N VAL A 189 7.67 -11.27 10.37
CA VAL A 189 7.83 -11.81 9.01
C VAL A 189 7.76 -10.68 7.98
N GLY A 190 6.82 -9.74 8.15
CA GLY A 190 6.68 -8.59 7.27
C GLY A 190 7.90 -7.66 7.31
N SER A 191 8.49 -7.43 8.50
CA SER A 191 9.73 -6.63 8.62
C SER A 191 10.93 -7.35 8.01
N CYS A 192 11.06 -8.65 8.18
CA CYS A 192 12.09 -9.44 7.52
C CYS A 192 11.95 -9.36 5.99
N TRP A 193 10.72 -9.47 5.47
CA TRP A 193 10.45 -9.36 4.04
C TRP A 193 10.78 -7.98 3.49
N LEU A 194 10.46 -6.90 4.23
CA LEU A 194 10.73 -5.51 3.85
C LEU A 194 12.13 -5.03 4.22
N SER A 195 13.07 -5.92 4.59
CA SER A 195 14.43 -5.55 5.02
C SER A 195 15.20 -4.71 3.97
N TYR A 196 14.92 -4.90 2.68
CA TYR A 196 15.48 -4.09 1.60
C TYR A 196 14.97 -2.62 1.61
N GLU A 197 13.82 -2.36 2.21
CA GLU A 197 13.25 -1.04 2.49
C GLU A 197 12.94 -0.91 3.99
N TRP A 198 13.92 -1.18 4.86
CA TRP A 198 13.74 -1.33 6.31
C TRP A 198 12.93 -0.23 6.98
N LYS A 199 12.89 0.98 6.39
CA LYS A 199 12.08 2.10 6.91
C LYS A 199 10.57 1.85 6.79
N ALA A 200 10.15 1.03 5.85
CA ALA A 200 8.76 0.57 5.75
C ALA A 200 8.32 -0.27 6.97
N CYS A 201 9.27 -0.86 7.70
CA CYS A 201 8.98 -1.65 8.90
C CYS A 201 8.34 -0.80 10.02
N PHE A 202 8.57 0.51 10.07
CA PHE A 202 7.91 1.40 11.02
C PHE A 202 6.38 1.43 10.88
N ALA A 203 5.84 1.04 9.73
CA ALA A 203 4.41 0.86 9.53
C ALA A 203 3.80 -0.15 10.53
N PHE A 204 4.56 -1.17 10.95
CA PHE A 204 4.08 -2.17 11.89
C PHE A 204 3.84 -1.60 13.30
N ILE A 205 4.41 -0.46 13.65
CA ILE A 205 4.08 0.25 14.88
C ILE A 205 2.61 0.65 14.82
N SER A 206 2.20 1.36 13.78
CA SER A 206 0.80 1.82 13.62
C SER A 206 -0.18 0.65 13.42
N ILE A 207 0.21 -0.40 12.69
CA ILE A 207 -0.60 -1.61 12.48
C ILE A 207 -0.85 -2.33 13.82
N ASN A 208 0.17 -2.44 14.70
CA ASN A 208 0.02 -3.05 16.01
C ASN A 208 -0.74 -2.16 17.02
N MET A 209 -0.86 -0.86 16.76
CA MET A 209 -1.73 0.05 17.51
C MET A 209 -3.20 0.03 17.05
N TYR A 210 -3.54 -0.78 16.05
CA TYR A 210 -4.91 -0.91 15.56
C TYR A 210 -5.83 -1.59 16.57
N ASN A 211 -6.97 -0.97 16.86
CA ASN A 211 -7.94 -1.37 17.88
C ASN A 211 -9.13 -2.21 17.36
N GLY A 212 -9.07 -2.69 16.11
CA GLY A 212 -10.14 -3.48 15.49
C GLY A 212 -11.39 -2.68 15.11
N LYS A 213 -11.46 -1.37 15.39
CA LYS A 213 -12.64 -0.56 15.11
C LYS A 213 -12.51 0.16 13.78
N ARG A 214 -13.61 0.22 13.01
CA ARG A 214 -13.66 0.92 11.73
C ARG A 214 -13.33 2.42 11.86
N GLY A 215 -13.79 3.06 12.92
CA GLY A 215 -13.60 4.48 13.18
C GLY A 215 -14.69 5.37 12.54
N PHE A 216 -14.33 6.66 12.35
CA PHE A 216 -15.27 7.72 11.98
C PHE A 216 -15.57 7.81 10.47
N ILE A 217 -14.72 7.25 9.60
CA ILE A 217 -14.95 7.26 8.14
C ILE A 217 -16.05 6.27 7.78
N ARG A 218 -17.25 6.80 7.52
CA ARG A 218 -18.44 6.02 7.22
C ARG A 218 -19.17 6.58 5.98
N GLY A 219 -19.96 5.73 5.33
CA GLY A 219 -20.76 6.13 4.17
C GLY A 219 -20.07 5.95 2.81
N LYS A 220 -20.89 6.10 1.75
CA LYS A 220 -20.43 5.90 0.36
C LYS A 220 -19.48 7.02 -0.10
N ALA A 221 -19.79 8.28 0.21
CA ALA A 221 -18.97 9.42 -0.18
C ALA A 221 -17.55 9.31 0.38
N ALA A 222 -17.41 9.03 1.69
CA ALA A 222 -16.10 8.86 2.32
C ALA A 222 -15.32 7.69 1.72
N LYS A 223 -16.00 6.57 1.38
CA LYS A 223 -15.37 5.43 0.71
C LYS A 223 -14.76 5.85 -0.64
N TYR A 224 -15.52 6.52 -1.50
CA TYR A 224 -15.04 6.92 -2.83
C TYR A 224 -14.00 8.04 -2.75
N PHE A 225 -14.05 8.93 -1.75
CA PHE A 225 -13.00 9.91 -1.49
C PHE A 225 -11.62 9.24 -1.36
N PHE A 226 -11.50 8.13 -0.58
CA PHE A 226 -10.22 7.44 -0.42
C PHE A 226 -9.75 6.69 -1.68
N TYR A 227 -10.68 6.20 -2.50
CA TYR A 227 -10.30 5.63 -3.80
C TYR A 227 -9.83 6.72 -4.78
N LEU A 228 -10.54 7.85 -4.83
CA LEU A 228 -10.19 8.98 -5.70
C LEU A 228 -8.94 9.72 -5.23
N PHE A 229 -8.62 9.66 -3.94
CA PHE A 229 -7.45 10.33 -3.40
C PHE A 229 -6.17 9.98 -4.18
N TYR A 230 -5.99 8.70 -4.52
CA TYR A 230 -4.80 8.24 -5.23
C TYR A 230 -4.65 8.87 -6.63
N PRO A 231 -5.58 8.75 -7.57
CA PRO A 231 -5.43 9.36 -8.88
C PRO A 231 -5.44 10.89 -8.82
N VAL A 232 -6.24 11.50 -7.94
CA VAL A 232 -6.40 12.95 -7.86
C VAL A 232 -5.13 13.64 -7.36
N HIS A 233 -4.52 13.17 -6.25
CA HIS A 233 -3.31 13.84 -5.75
C HIS A 233 -2.11 13.67 -6.71
N ILE A 234 -1.97 12.51 -7.39
CA ILE A 234 -0.94 12.33 -8.42
C ILE A 234 -1.17 13.32 -9.56
N THR A 235 -2.42 13.44 -10.06
CA THR A 235 -2.77 14.41 -11.11
C THR A 235 -2.39 15.82 -10.72
N ILE A 236 -2.76 16.26 -9.50
CA ILE A 236 -2.43 17.61 -8.99
C ILE A 236 -0.91 17.80 -8.95
N LEU A 237 -0.17 16.84 -8.40
CA LEU A 237 1.29 16.93 -8.31
C LEU A 237 1.96 16.96 -9.69
N VAL A 238 1.47 16.17 -10.65
CA VAL A 238 1.97 16.19 -12.04
C VAL A 238 1.71 17.53 -12.70
N ILE A 239 0.52 18.10 -12.52
CA ILE A 239 0.20 19.46 -13.04
C ILE A 239 1.16 20.49 -12.43
N ILE A 240 1.37 20.47 -11.11
CA ILE A 240 2.31 21.38 -10.43
C ILE A 240 3.72 21.20 -10.99
N ARG A 241 4.19 19.96 -11.14
CA ARG A 241 5.50 19.67 -11.73
C ARG A 241 5.64 20.28 -13.13
N ASN A 242 4.65 20.03 -13.99
CA ASN A 242 4.72 20.48 -15.38
C ASN A 242 4.62 22.03 -15.52
N LEU A 243 3.96 22.71 -14.57
CA LEU A 243 3.84 24.17 -14.59
C LEU A 243 5.06 24.91 -14.02
N PHE A 244 5.75 24.31 -13.05
CA PHE A 244 6.79 25.01 -12.27
C PHE A 244 8.19 24.42 -12.39
N PHE A 245 8.33 23.19 -12.88
CA PHE A 245 9.61 22.46 -12.87
C PHE A 245 10.00 21.85 -14.22
N LEU A 246 9.14 21.86 -15.22
CA LEU A 246 9.42 21.47 -16.60
C LEU A 246 9.08 22.63 -17.56
#